data_45fe50e7ca9ce6f956f646cedfd26df6
#
_entry.id   45fe50e7ca9ce6f956f646cedfd26df6
#
_cell.length_a   1.000
_cell.length_b   1.000
_cell.length_c   1.000
_cell.angle_alpha   90.00
_cell.angle_beta   90.00
_cell.angle_gamma   90.00
#
_symmetry.space_group_name_H-M   'P 1'
#
loop_
_entity.id
_entity.type
_entity.pdbx_description
1 polymer ?
#
loop_
_entity_poly.entity_id
_entity_poly.type
_entity_poly.pdbx_seq_one_letter_code
_entity_poly.pdbx_strand_id
1 'polypeptide(L)'
;MIKKARRVFAAVVAVLLVCFTAAPVLSANAATQNSWNFKNSNFKKLGTIKASTTVDGLGLMATSSKTMNVKAESVTVDGTAYTYCLALSGTGTTSYRSVKVPVSGSDTIKVVLRSSGSSTRNLIVADSNGKKLGTIAANKTASLGTYSYSGSKGYIYLYSENSGINIYKVQVDSKDSSSSGSSSGSSSGSGSSSSGSSSSSGSSISGDYVVKAGGMSLADALKKAKSGQTVVIDGTVKSGAVSLPAGVNLAGKNNATIDFSQTSGSSGRGITLSGNGSTLSNITVKNASDNGIFISGSNNTLKYVTCCYNEDAGFQVSNGGANNKFYNCKSHHNADAKGENADGFAVKLHSGEGNYFENCVAEYNSYDGWDCYAAHGAVTLVNCQANYNGYCDGIYGDGNGFKMGGVDNKTPGKAAHLDPLNHKLIGCTAKGNYANGFDRNNQSGVVTMKNCISDSNKGNNYHWPLTGKPSALGYKVTFGKAIIEDCTNINGKVNITGATLKGNCKGF
;
A
#
# COMPACT_ATOMS: atom_id res chain seq x y z
N MET A 1 -76.11 17.07 34.86
CA MET A 1 -76.89 16.35 33.83
C MET A 1 -75.97 15.60 32.91
N ILE A 2 -75.63 14.39 33.24
CA ILE A 2 -76.11 13.11 32.68
C ILE A 2 -76.14 13.14 31.13
N LYS A 3 -75.23 12.37 30.53
CA LYS A 3 -75.43 11.29 29.55
C LYS A 3 -74.09 10.82 28.97
N LYS A 4 -73.76 9.67 29.35
CA LYS A 4 -73.79 8.32 28.79
C LYS A 4 -72.59 7.96 27.92
N ALA A 5 -71.89 6.99 28.47
CA ALA A 5 -70.84 6.17 27.84
C ALA A 5 -71.37 5.45 26.55
N ARG A 6 -70.49 5.24 25.61
CA ARG A 6 -70.50 4.05 24.71
C ARG A 6 -69.07 3.53 24.59
N ARG A 7 -68.89 2.32 25.10
CA ARG A 7 -67.72 1.48 24.86
C ARG A 7 -67.83 0.94 23.44
N VAL A 8 -66.78 1.07 22.65
CA VAL A 8 -66.58 0.28 21.44
C VAL A 8 -65.27 -0.48 21.65
N PHE A 9 -65.37 -1.81 21.69
CA PHE A 9 -64.27 -2.75 21.65
C PHE A 9 -63.61 -2.64 20.25
N ALA A 10 -62.36 -2.30 20.15
CA ALA A 10 -61.54 -2.52 18.98
C ALA A 10 -60.50 -3.56 19.31
N ALA A 11 -60.54 -4.66 18.57
CA ALA A 11 -59.61 -5.78 18.68
C ALA A 11 -58.20 -5.32 18.31
N VAL A 12 -57.24 -5.59 19.18
CA VAL A 12 -55.83 -5.41 18.91
C VAL A 12 -55.38 -6.60 18.11
N VAL A 13 -55.19 -6.41 16.79
CA VAL A 13 -54.42 -7.32 15.93
C VAL A 13 -52.95 -6.95 16.12
N ALA A 14 -52.22 -7.75 16.87
CA ALA A 14 -50.76 -7.65 16.96
C ALA A 14 -50.17 -8.17 15.64
N VAL A 15 -49.80 -7.25 14.76
CA VAL A 15 -48.94 -7.56 13.63
C VAL A 15 -47.52 -7.59 14.16
N LEU A 16 -46.96 -8.79 14.25
CA LEU A 16 -45.52 -8.98 14.50
C LEU A 16 -44.75 -8.47 13.28
N LEU A 17 -44.30 -7.23 13.33
CA LEU A 17 -43.37 -6.67 12.35
C LEU A 17 -41.97 -7.25 12.70
N VAL A 18 -41.61 -8.34 12.02
CA VAL A 18 -40.24 -8.84 12.04
C VAL A 18 -39.36 -7.84 11.28
N CYS A 19 -38.79 -6.90 12.00
CA CYS A 19 -37.71 -6.07 11.47
C CYS A 19 -36.51 -6.96 11.15
N PHE A 20 -36.41 -7.39 9.90
CA PHE A 20 -35.12 -7.78 9.36
C PHE A 20 -34.24 -6.52 9.36
N THR A 21 -33.45 -6.32 10.39
CA THR A 21 -32.31 -5.42 10.32
C THR A 21 -31.32 -6.05 9.35
N ALA A 22 -31.38 -5.63 8.09
CA ALA A 22 -30.28 -5.86 7.17
C ALA A 22 -29.04 -5.25 7.82
N ALA A 23 -28.14 -6.09 8.28
CA ALA A 23 -26.82 -5.65 8.68
C ALA A 23 -26.22 -4.88 7.49
N PRO A 24 -25.68 -3.69 7.70
CA PRO A 24 -25.02 -2.98 6.63
C PRO A 24 -23.91 -3.87 6.07
N VAL A 25 -24.02 -4.21 4.80
CA VAL A 25 -22.91 -4.76 4.04
C VAL A 25 -21.88 -3.65 4.00
N LEU A 26 -20.96 -3.65 4.96
CA LEU A 26 -19.73 -2.87 4.90
C LEU A 26 -18.95 -3.40 3.71
N SER A 27 -19.12 -2.79 2.54
CA SER A 27 -18.14 -2.86 1.47
C SER A 27 -16.91 -2.09 1.93
N ALA A 28 -16.12 -2.71 2.78
CA ALA A 28 -14.80 -2.24 3.10
C ALA A 28 -13.90 -2.51 1.89
N ASN A 29 -13.74 -1.53 1.01
CA ASN A 29 -12.54 -1.39 0.22
C ASN A 29 -11.42 -0.94 1.16
N ALA A 30 -11.05 -1.79 2.12
CA ALA A 30 -9.79 -1.66 2.83
C ALA A 30 -8.70 -1.94 1.80
N ALA A 31 -7.74 -1.03 1.68
CA ALA A 31 -6.48 -1.32 1.00
C ALA A 31 -6.00 -2.68 1.47
N THR A 32 -5.85 -3.63 0.55
CA THR A 32 -5.54 -5.01 0.92
C THR A 32 -4.09 -5.03 1.40
N GLN A 33 -3.90 -5.02 2.71
CA GLN A 33 -2.61 -5.34 3.29
C GLN A 33 -2.33 -6.80 2.94
N ASN A 34 -1.34 -7.05 2.10
CA ASN A 34 -1.04 -8.39 1.61
C ASN A 34 -0.07 -9.16 2.51
N SER A 35 0.32 -8.60 3.67
CA SER A 35 1.26 -9.22 4.58
C SER A 35 0.99 -8.84 6.03
N TRP A 36 0.77 -9.83 6.90
CA TRP A 36 0.43 -9.68 8.32
C TRP A 36 1.43 -10.43 9.18
N ASN A 37 2.19 -9.72 9.98
CA ASN A 37 3.15 -10.30 10.93
C ASN A 37 2.62 -10.13 12.35
N PHE A 38 2.49 -11.22 13.09
CA PHE A 38 1.91 -11.18 14.44
C PHE A 38 2.80 -10.49 15.49
N LYS A 39 4.04 -10.13 15.13
CA LYS A 39 4.88 -9.24 15.96
C LYS A 39 4.44 -7.78 15.95
N ASN A 40 3.59 -7.35 15.01
CA ASN A 40 3.12 -5.96 14.92
C ASN A 40 2.25 -5.59 16.13
N SER A 41 2.33 -4.34 16.58
CA SER A 41 1.66 -3.85 17.78
C SER A 41 0.15 -4.08 17.75
N ASN A 42 -0.50 -3.94 16.58
CA ASN A 42 -1.94 -4.14 16.39
C ASN A 42 -2.37 -5.58 16.72
N PHE A 43 -1.52 -6.58 16.47
CA PHE A 43 -1.78 -7.97 16.82
C PHE A 43 -1.38 -8.29 18.26
N LYS A 44 -0.20 -7.83 18.72
CA LYS A 44 0.30 -8.11 20.09
C LYS A 44 -0.71 -7.73 21.17
N LYS A 45 -1.38 -6.58 21.05
CA LYS A 45 -2.35 -6.08 22.04
C LYS A 45 -3.61 -6.94 22.16
N LEU A 46 -3.88 -7.85 21.21
CA LEU A 46 -5.08 -8.68 21.24
C LEU A 46 -5.04 -9.74 22.33
N GLY A 47 -3.85 -10.30 22.65
CA GLY A 47 -3.72 -11.40 23.59
C GLY A 47 -4.67 -12.54 23.24
N THR A 48 -5.57 -12.90 24.17
CA THR A 48 -6.60 -13.92 23.95
C THR A 48 -7.80 -13.36 23.20
N ILE A 49 -8.07 -13.89 22.00
CA ILE A 49 -9.17 -13.50 21.13
C ILE A 49 -10.37 -14.40 21.39
N LYS A 50 -11.44 -13.82 21.99
CA LYS A 50 -12.68 -14.51 22.43
C LYS A 50 -13.87 -14.24 21.50
N ALA A 51 -13.76 -13.35 20.54
CA ALA A 51 -14.76 -13.00 19.55
C ALA A 51 -14.07 -12.68 18.22
N SER A 52 -14.77 -12.87 17.11
CA SER A 52 -14.22 -12.55 15.78
C SER A 52 -13.91 -11.07 15.68
N THR A 53 -12.75 -10.75 15.13
CA THR A 53 -12.28 -9.37 14.90
C THR A 53 -11.51 -9.29 13.59
N THR A 54 -11.32 -8.07 13.08
CA THR A 54 -10.50 -7.82 11.89
C THR A 54 -9.40 -6.83 12.28
N VAL A 55 -8.17 -7.15 11.92
CA VAL A 55 -6.99 -6.30 12.15
C VAL A 55 -6.24 -6.15 10.84
N ASP A 56 -6.05 -4.92 10.40
CA ASP A 56 -5.33 -4.59 9.16
C ASP A 56 -5.87 -5.38 7.94
N GLY A 57 -7.20 -5.58 7.86
CA GLY A 57 -7.87 -6.35 6.81
C GLY A 57 -7.85 -7.88 6.98
N LEU A 58 -7.09 -8.43 7.93
CA LEU A 58 -7.05 -9.85 8.25
C LEU A 58 -8.13 -10.20 9.27
N GLY A 59 -9.07 -11.08 8.92
CA GLY A 59 -10.08 -11.57 9.85
C GLY A 59 -9.51 -12.65 10.78
N LEU A 60 -9.78 -12.53 12.08
CA LEU A 60 -9.44 -13.50 13.11
C LEU A 60 -10.74 -14.03 13.69
N MET A 61 -11.13 -15.25 13.31
CA MET A 61 -12.43 -15.84 13.62
C MET A 61 -12.34 -16.63 14.92
N ALA A 62 -13.05 -16.19 15.95
CA ALA A 62 -13.05 -16.83 17.26
C ALA A 62 -14.43 -16.74 17.91
N THR A 63 -14.68 -17.60 18.91
CA THR A 63 -15.83 -17.54 19.81
C THR A 63 -15.34 -17.60 21.26
N SER A 64 -16.21 -17.33 22.22
CA SER A 64 -15.87 -17.40 23.66
C SER A 64 -15.37 -18.78 24.10
N SER A 65 -15.85 -19.85 23.48
CA SER A 65 -15.45 -21.24 23.74
C SER A 65 -14.36 -21.78 22.80
N LYS A 66 -14.12 -21.13 21.65
CA LYS A 66 -13.13 -21.51 20.64
C LYS A 66 -12.19 -20.31 20.38
N THR A 67 -11.37 -20.04 21.38
CA THR A 67 -10.45 -18.90 21.38
C THR A 67 -9.19 -19.14 20.57
N MET A 68 -8.53 -18.06 20.15
CA MET A 68 -7.15 -18.03 19.65
C MET A 68 -6.32 -17.13 20.58
N ASN A 69 -4.99 -17.16 20.44
CA ASN A 69 -4.13 -16.32 21.27
C ASN A 69 -2.92 -15.78 20.48
N VAL A 70 -2.74 -14.49 20.53
CA VAL A 70 -1.49 -13.88 20.06
C VAL A 70 -0.51 -13.84 21.24
N LYS A 71 0.58 -14.57 21.13
CA LYS A 71 1.56 -14.75 22.22
C LYS A 71 2.99 -14.61 21.75
N ALA A 72 3.88 -14.30 22.68
CA ALA A 72 5.32 -14.29 22.43
C ALA A 72 5.81 -15.73 22.19
N GLU A 73 6.45 -15.95 21.08
CA GLU A 73 7.12 -17.20 20.72
C GLU A 73 8.11 -16.90 19.57
N SER A 74 9.39 -17.20 19.80
CA SER A 74 10.45 -16.86 18.86
C SER A 74 10.85 -18.05 17.99
N VAL A 75 10.97 -17.80 16.69
CA VAL A 75 11.50 -18.74 15.70
C VAL A 75 12.31 -17.97 14.65
N THR A 76 13.22 -18.64 13.97
CA THR A 76 13.94 -18.10 12.81
C THR A 76 13.62 -18.97 11.60
N VAL A 77 13.20 -18.32 10.51
CA VAL A 77 12.92 -18.99 9.21
C VAL A 77 13.63 -18.17 8.13
N ASP A 78 14.45 -18.84 7.33
CA ASP A 78 15.24 -18.23 6.25
C ASP A 78 15.99 -16.95 6.70
N GLY A 79 16.65 -17.01 7.84
CA GLY A 79 17.40 -15.89 8.43
C GLY A 79 16.55 -14.79 9.08
N THR A 80 15.23 -14.86 8.97
CA THR A 80 14.31 -13.86 9.54
C THR A 80 13.79 -14.31 10.89
N ALA A 81 13.92 -13.45 11.91
CA ALA A 81 13.40 -13.69 13.26
C ALA A 81 11.92 -13.27 13.36
N TYR A 82 11.11 -14.17 13.92
CA TYR A 82 9.70 -13.94 14.28
C TYR A 82 9.56 -14.13 15.78
N THR A 83 9.01 -13.16 16.50
CA THR A 83 8.99 -13.12 17.97
C THR A 83 7.60 -13.28 18.57
N TYR A 84 6.55 -13.35 17.73
CA TYR A 84 5.16 -13.54 18.11
C TYR A 84 4.44 -14.43 17.12
N CYS A 85 3.48 -15.21 17.62
CA CYS A 85 2.61 -16.03 16.78
C CYS A 85 1.13 -15.88 17.18
N LEU A 86 0.25 -16.21 16.23
CA LEU A 86 -1.15 -16.54 16.47
C LEU A 86 -1.26 -18.05 16.69
N ALA A 87 -1.65 -18.44 17.91
CA ALA A 87 -1.87 -19.85 18.26
C ALA A 87 -3.33 -20.24 17.97
N LEU A 88 -3.54 -21.16 17.05
CA LEU A 88 -4.87 -21.72 16.69
C LEU A 88 -5.26 -22.87 17.63
N SER A 89 -4.87 -23.01 18.78
CA SER A 89 -5.20 -23.88 19.92
C SER A 89 -6.16 -25.08 19.66
N GLY A 90 -6.11 -25.71 18.50
CA GLY A 90 -6.92 -26.88 18.12
C GLY A 90 -7.62 -26.77 16.78
N THR A 91 -8.51 -27.72 16.47
CA THR A 91 -9.32 -27.75 15.24
C THR A 91 -10.12 -26.47 15.06
N GLY A 92 -10.12 -25.96 13.83
CA GLY A 92 -10.86 -24.78 13.40
C GLY A 92 -11.90 -25.06 12.31
N THR A 93 -12.66 -24.04 11.97
CA THR A 93 -13.60 -23.99 10.85
C THR A 93 -13.59 -22.57 10.28
N THR A 94 -14.38 -22.28 9.26
CA THR A 94 -14.55 -20.91 8.77
C THR A 94 -15.12 -19.94 9.82
N SER A 95 -15.77 -20.45 10.87
CA SER A 95 -16.44 -19.65 11.89
C SER A 95 -15.64 -19.43 13.17
N TYR A 96 -14.63 -20.26 13.45
CA TYR A 96 -13.80 -20.15 14.65
C TYR A 96 -12.42 -20.77 14.47
N ARG A 97 -11.44 -20.29 15.25
CA ARG A 97 -10.01 -20.68 15.20
C ARG A 97 -9.47 -20.67 13.78
N SER A 98 -9.82 -19.64 13.04
CA SER A 98 -9.38 -19.48 11.67
C SER A 98 -8.96 -18.04 11.36
N VAL A 99 -8.13 -17.93 10.33
CA VAL A 99 -7.70 -16.68 9.75
C VAL A 99 -8.43 -16.51 8.43
N LYS A 100 -9.23 -15.45 8.30
CA LYS A 100 -9.94 -15.04 7.09
C LYS A 100 -9.04 -14.11 6.29
N VAL A 101 -8.54 -14.59 5.17
CA VAL A 101 -7.53 -13.93 4.33
C VAL A 101 -8.18 -13.39 3.07
N PRO A 102 -8.07 -12.10 2.76
CA PRO A 102 -8.55 -11.55 1.49
C PRO A 102 -7.69 -12.06 0.33
N VAL A 103 -8.34 -12.38 -0.78
CA VAL A 103 -7.71 -12.87 -2.03
C VAL A 103 -8.29 -12.13 -3.23
N SER A 104 -7.49 -11.92 -4.27
CA SER A 104 -7.86 -11.18 -5.47
C SER A 104 -8.23 -12.06 -6.66
N GLY A 105 -7.88 -13.36 -6.60
CA GLY A 105 -8.16 -14.34 -7.67
C GLY A 105 -7.01 -15.32 -7.82
N SER A 106 -6.02 -15.00 -8.61
CA SER A 106 -4.82 -15.84 -8.76
C SER A 106 -3.74 -15.38 -7.80
N ASP A 107 -3.68 -15.99 -6.62
CA ASP A 107 -2.81 -15.56 -5.52
C ASP A 107 -1.89 -16.70 -5.04
N THR A 108 -0.72 -16.34 -4.52
CA THR A 108 0.12 -17.26 -3.74
C THR A 108 0.02 -16.88 -2.27
N ILE A 109 -0.55 -17.78 -1.48
CA ILE A 109 -0.67 -17.64 -0.04
C ILE A 109 0.61 -18.18 0.60
N LYS A 110 1.32 -17.33 1.34
CA LYS A 110 2.55 -17.67 2.06
C LYS A 110 2.29 -17.59 3.55
N VAL A 111 2.63 -18.63 4.29
CA VAL A 111 2.42 -18.69 5.73
C VAL A 111 3.70 -19.15 6.41
N VAL A 112 4.21 -18.36 7.35
CA VAL A 112 5.27 -18.81 8.26
C VAL A 112 4.58 -19.46 9.45
N LEU A 113 4.80 -20.78 9.62
CA LEU A 113 4.05 -21.58 10.59
C LEU A 113 4.87 -22.74 11.15
N ARG A 114 4.39 -23.28 12.26
CA ARG A 114 4.83 -24.58 12.77
C ARG A 114 3.69 -25.31 13.51
N SER A 115 3.83 -26.61 13.67
CA SER A 115 3.03 -27.39 14.63
C SER A 115 3.35 -26.93 16.06
N SER A 116 2.35 -26.79 16.91
CA SER A 116 2.57 -26.55 18.35
C SER A 116 3.00 -27.79 19.12
N GLY A 117 3.07 -28.95 18.44
CA GLY A 117 3.51 -30.24 19.00
C GLY A 117 4.63 -30.86 18.19
N SER A 118 4.92 -32.14 18.45
CA SER A 118 6.02 -32.89 17.81
C SER A 118 5.69 -33.43 16.42
N SER A 119 4.41 -33.62 16.09
CA SER A 119 3.95 -34.16 14.82
C SER A 119 3.61 -33.08 13.82
N THR A 120 3.82 -33.33 12.53
CA THR A 120 3.34 -32.48 11.42
C THR A 120 1.82 -32.43 11.44
N ARG A 121 1.25 -31.23 11.16
CA ARG A 121 -0.19 -30.97 11.12
C ARG A 121 -0.54 -30.25 9.84
N ASN A 122 -1.80 -30.34 9.42
CA ASN A 122 -2.30 -29.67 8.23
C ASN A 122 -3.00 -28.37 8.60
N LEU A 123 -2.53 -27.26 8.05
CA LEU A 123 -3.29 -26.02 7.96
C LEU A 123 -4.18 -26.13 6.72
N ILE A 124 -5.48 -26.24 6.92
CA ILE A 124 -6.47 -26.28 5.83
C ILE A 124 -6.56 -24.91 5.18
N VAL A 125 -6.63 -24.90 3.85
CA VAL A 125 -7.06 -23.77 3.05
C VAL A 125 -8.47 -24.08 2.56
N ALA A 126 -9.46 -23.25 2.92
CA ALA A 126 -10.86 -23.46 2.54
C ALA A 126 -11.47 -22.21 1.91
N ASP A 127 -12.52 -22.37 1.10
CA ASP A 127 -13.33 -21.27 0.60
C ASP A 127 -14.31 -20.73 1.67
N SER A 128 -15.10 -19.73 1.33
CA SER A 128 -16.09 -19.12 2.24
C SER A 128 -17.21 -20.07 2.67
N ASN A 129 -17.44 -21.15 1.93
CA ASN A 129 -18.44 -22.19 2.23
C ASN A 129 -17.85 -23.34 3.06
N GLY A 130 -16.56 -23.28 3.38
CA GLY A 130 -15.86 -24.31 4.16
C GLY A 130 -15.38 -25.48 3.31
N LYS A 131 -15.50 -25.46 1.98
CA LYS A 131 -14.94 -26.46 1.10
C LYS A 131 -13.42 -26.40 1.14
N LYS A 132 -12.79 -27.52 1.48
CA LYS A 132 -11.32 -27.65 1.48
C LYS A 132 -10.78 -27.49 0.06
N LEU A 133 -9.91 -26.50 -0.13
CA LEU A 133 -9.21 -26.22 -1.39
C LEU A 133 -7.83 -26.88 -1.40
N GLY A 134 -7.19 -26.99 -0.23
CA GLY A 134 -5.88 -27.62 -0.08
C GLY A 134 -5.37 -27.56 1.35
N THR A 135 -4.07 -27.85 1.52
CA THR A 135 -3.39 -27.85 2.82
C THR A 135 -2.00 -27.23 2.73
N ILE A 136 -1.55 -26.66 3.85
CA ILE A 136 -0.16 -26.24 4.07
C ILE A 136 0.36 -27.07 5.26
N ALA A 137 1.48 -27.77 5.10
CA ALA A 137 2.07 -28.57 6.18
C ALA A 137 2.69 -27.68 7.26
N ALA A 138 2.30 -27.86 8.51
CA ALA A 138 2.92 -27.26 9.68
C ALA A 138 3.82 -28.32 10.36
N ASN A 139 5.11 -28.23 10.12
CA ASN A 139 6.11 -29.14 10.69
C ASN A 139 6.46 -28.75 12.14
N LYS A 140 7.15 -29.62 12.88
CA LYS A 140 7.69 -29.32 14.22
C LYS A 140 8.61 -28.10 14.20
N THR A 141 9.49 -28.01 13.21
CA THR A 141 10.34 -26.85 12.94
C THR A 141 9.57 -25.82 12.13
N ALA A 142 9.66 -24.56 12.50
CA ALA A 142 9.01 -23.48 11.76
C ALA A 142 9.57 -23.39 10.33
N SER A 143 8.69 -23.20 9.36
CA SER A 143 9.04 -23.08 7.95
C SER A 143 8.06 -22.16 7.22
N LEU A 144 8.44 -21.71 6.02
CA LEU A 144 7.55 -21.07 5.09
C LEU A 144 6.77 -22.11 4.30
N GLY A 145 5.45 -22.13 4.48
CA GLY A 145 4.53 -22.91 3.67
C GLY A 145 3.84 -22.05 2.63
N THR A 146 3.50 -22.63 1.48
CA THR A 146 2.87 -21.94 0.36
C THR A 146 1.66 -22.69 -0.17
N TYR A 147 0.68 -21.94 -0.69
CA TYR A 147 -0.49 -22.49 -1.39
C TYR A 147 -0.83 -21.58 -2.57
N SER A 148 -0.97 -22.14 -3.78
CA SER A 148 -1.40 -21.41 -4.97
C SER A 148 -2.93 -21.40 -5.04
N TYR A 149 -3.53 -20.23 -4.91
CA TYR A 149 -4.97 -20.02 -5.05
C TYR A 149 -5.30 -19.56 -6.48
N SER A 150 -6.30 -20.18 -7.10
CA SER A 150 -6.78 -19.88 -8.45
C SER A 150 -8.31 -19.78 -8.50
N GLY A 151 -8.91 -19.16 -7.49
CA GLY A 151 -10.36 -18.97 -7.38
C GLY A 151 -10.80 -17.57 -7.73
N SER A 152 -12.01 -17.20 -7.33
CA SER A 152 -12.55 -15.85 -7.48
C SER A 152 -12.02 -14.91 -6.41
N LYS A 153 -12.03 -13.60 -6.70
CA LYS A 153 -11.77 -12.55 -5.69
C LYS A 153 -12.74 -12.72 -4.51
N GLY A 154 -12.22 -12.67 -3.29
CA GLY A 154 -13.03 -12.83 -2.08
C GLY A 154 -12.19 -13.14 -0.86
N TYR A 155 -12.53 -14.19 -0.14
CA TYR A 155 -11.82 -14.61 1.06
C TYR A 155 -11.59 -16.12 1.05
N ILE A 156 -10.44 -16.54 1.58
CA ILE A 156 -10.17 -17.91 1.99
C ILE A 156 -9.99 -17.96 3.50
N TYR A 157 -10.09 -19.17 4.07
CA TYR A 157 -9.95 -19.40 5.50
C TYR A 157 -8.83 -20.42 5.75
N LEU A 158 -7.94 -20.04 6.69
CA LEU A 158 -6.84 -20.89 7.14
C LEU A 158 -7.14 -21.37 8.55
N TYR A 159 -7.23 -22.67 8.77
CA TYR A 159 -7.48 -23.26 10.08
C TYR A 159 -6.83 -24.63 10.25
N SER A 160 -6.59 -25.05 11.47
CA SER A 160 -6.01 -26.34 11.75
C SER A 160 -7.02 -27.47 11.56
N GLU A 161 -6.60 -28.54 10.90
CA GLU A 161 -7.41 -29.73 10.65
C GLU A 161 -7.73 -30.50 11.95
N ASN A 162 -6.80 -30.62 12.90
CA ASN A 162 -6.97 -31.48 14.05
C ASN A 162 -6.38 -30.98 15.38
N SER A 163 -5.37 -30.12 15.40
CA SER A 163 -4.69 -29.73 16.64
C SER A 163 -4.01 -28.35 16.52
N GLY A 164 -3.27 -27.89 17.53
CA GLY A 164 -2.70 -26.55 17.55
C GLY A 164 -1.63 -26.30 16.48
N ILE A 165 -1.75 -25.20 15.78
CA ILE A 165 -0.76 -24.65 14.84
C ILE A 165 -0.44 -23.20 15.28
N ASN A 166 0.83 -22.82 15.24
CA ASN A 166 1.29 -21.47 15.48
C ASN A 166 1.65 -20.82 14.13
N ILE A 167 1.02 -19.69 13.84
CA ILE A 167 1.22 -18.88 12.62
C ILE A 167 1.96 -17.60 13.03
N TYR A 168 3.08 -17.29 12.39
CA TYR A 168 3.92 -16.12 12.66
C TYR A 168 3.69 -14.99 11.67
N LYS A 169 3.44 -15.33 10.40
CA LYS A 169 3.17 -14.40 9.32
C LYS A 169 2.22 -15.04 8.30
N VAL A 170 1.31 -14.23 7.77
CA VAL A 170 0.52 -14.56 6.57
C VAL A 170 0.83 -13.51 5.52
N GLN A 171 1.00 -13.91 4.27
CA GLN A 171 1.24 -13.03 3.14
C GLN A 171 0.48 -13.57 1.93
N VAL A 172 -0.06 -12.66 1.13
CA VAL A 172 -0.76 -12.96 -0.13
C VAL A 172 -0.02 -12.24 -1.26
N ASP A 173 0.51 -13.00 -2.19
CA ASP A 173 1.12 -12.47 -3.40
C ASP A 173 0.16 -12.68 -4.55
N SER A 174 -0.47 -11.62 -5.04
CA SER A 174 -1.44 -11.67 -6.13
C SER A 174 -0.74 -11.78 -7.49
N LYS A 175 -1.21 -12.70 -8.34
CA LYS A 175 -0.82 -12.74 -9.75
C LYS A 175 -1.75 -11.80 -10.51
N ASP A 176 -1.19 -10.77 -11.15
CA ASP A 176 -1.97 -9.88 -12.01
C ASP A 176 -2.64 -10.68 -13.15
N SER A 177 -3.97 -10.60 -13.23
CA SER A 177 -4.72 -11.00 -14.42
C SER A 177 -4.55 -9.92 -15.49
N SER A 178 -3.52 -10.05 -16.33
CA SER A 178 -3.41 -9.25 -17.54
C SER A 178 -4.39 -9.76 -18.59
N SER A 179 -5.39 -8.94 -18.87
CA SER A 179 -6.20 -8.83 -20.11
C SER A 179 -6.28 -10.05 -21.03
N SER A 180 -7.44 -10.67 -21.08
CA SER A 180 -7.90 -11.45 -22.23
C SER A 180 -8.31 -10.53 -23.36
N GLY A 181 -7.45 -10.40 -24.36
CA GLY A 181 -7.83 -9.93 -25.69
C GLY A 181 -8.00 -11.17 -26.56
N SER A 182 -9.24 -11.45 -26.97
CA SER A 182 -9.58 -12.51 -27.90
C SER A 182 -9.03 -12.25 -29.30
N SER A 183 -8.33 -13.19 -29.88
CA SER A 183 -8.39 -13.45 -31.32
C SER A 183 -8.16 -14.92 -31.59
N SER A 184 -9.14 -15.50 -32.28
CA SER A 184 -9.22 -16.84 -32.82
C SER A 184 -8.15 -17.09 -33.89
N GLY A 185 -7.60 -18.30 -33.91
CA GLY A 185 -6.76 -18.78 -35.01
C GLY A 185 -6.27 -20.18 -34.74
N SER A 186 -6.99 -21.20 -35.29
CA SER A 186 -6.62 -22.60 -35.32
C SER A 186 -5.40 -22.86 -36.20
N SER A 187 -4.51 -23.75 -35.79
CA SER A 187 -4.07 -24.87 -36.59
C SER A 187 -3.16 -25.84 -35.84
N SER A 188 -3.38 -27.07 -36.12
CA SER A 188 -2.85 -28.33 -35.70
C SER A 188 -1.35 -28.55 -35.97
N GLY A 189 -0.69 -29.36 -35.13
CA GLY A 189 0.64 -29.93 -35.45
C GLY A 189 1.19 -30.79 -34.30
N SER A 190 1.24 -32.06 -34.53
CA SER A 190 1.59 -33.21 -33.71
C SER A 190 3.04 -33.30 -33.23
N GLY A 191 3.22 -33.83 -32.02
CA GLY A 191 4.18 -34.92 -31.75
C GLY A 191 5.59 -34.56 -31.29
N SER A 192 5.95 -34.83 -30.07
CA SER A 192 6.89 -35.87 -29.68
C SER A 192 7.25 -35.81 -28.20
N SER A 193 7.22 -36.93 -27.56
CA SER A 193 7.58 -37.23 -26.20
C SER A 193 9.09 -37.18 -25.95
N SER A 194 9.51 -36.56 -24.83
CA SER A 194 10.70 -37.01 -24.10
C SER A 194 10.61 -36.66 -22.62
N SER A 195 10.81 -37.67 -21.82
CA SER A 195 10.88 -37.73 -20.37
C SER A 195 12.06 -36.91 -19.82
N GLY A 196 11.84 -36.19 -18.71
CA GLY A 196 12.94 -35.58 -17.96
C GLY A 196 12.49 -34.84 -16.72
N SER A 197 12.69 -35.50 -15.58
CA SER A 197 12.88 -34.98 -14.20
C SER A 197 12.20 -33.69 -13.74
N SER A 198 11.37 -33.86 -12.72
CA SER A 198 10.80 -32.81 -11.86
C SER A 198 11.86 -31.94 -11.20
N SER A 199 11.93 -30.69 -11.61
CA SER A 199 12.53 -29.61 -10.82
C SER A 199 11.45 -28.61 -10.46
N SER A 200 11.43 -28.22 -9.18
CA SER A 200 10.53 -27.26 -8.56
C SER A 200 10.42 -25.96 -9.37
N SER A 201 9.26 -25.69 -9.96
CA SER A 201 9.00 -24.45 -10.68
C SER A 201 8.76 -23.29 -9.71
N GLY A 202 9.82 -22.61 -9.30
CA GLY A 202 9.75 -21.20 -8.93
C GLY A 202 9.33 -20.41 -10.16
N SER A 203 8.35 -19.50 -10.03
CA SER A 203 7.94 -18.59 -11.11
C SER A 203 9.17 -17.82 -11.58
N SER A 204 9.77 -18.22 -12.71
CA SER A 204 10.95 -17.56 -13.24
C SER A 204 10.53 -16.27 -13.92
N ILE A 205 10.79 -15.11 -13.25
CA ILE A 205 10.86 -13.86 -13.97
C ILE A 205 12.05 -14.01 -14.94
N SER A 206 11.76 -14.22 -16.20
CA SER A 206 12.75 -14.25 -17.28
C SER A 206 12.95 -12.84 -17.81
N GLY A 207 14.16 -12.49 -18.15
CA GLY A 207 14.50 -11.22 -18.78
C GLY A 207 15.62 -11.39 -19.78
N ASP A 208 15.80 -10.37 -20.59
CA ASP A 208 16.84 -10.36 -21.62
C ASP A 208 18.25 -10.29 -21.02
N TYR A 209 18.36 -9.63 -19.86
CA TYR A 209 19.59 -9.48 -19.10
C TYR A 209 19.33 -9.75 -17.63
N VAL A 210 20.22 -10.50 -16.98
CA VAL A 210 20.16 -10.79 -15.54
C VAL A 210 21.36 -10.17 -14.84
N VAL A 211 21.07 -9.29 -13.86
CA VAL A 211 22.05 -8.62 -13.00
C VAL A 211 22.00 -9.27 -11.63
N LYS A 212 23.14 -9.79 -11.17
CA LYS A 212 23.32 -10.44 -9.86
C LYS A 212 24.71 -10.14 -9.32
N ALA A 213 24.89 -10.36 -8.03
CA ALA A 213 26.22 -10.20 -7.39
C ALA A 213 27.29 -11.01 -8.13
N GLY A 214 28.43 -10.37 -8.41
CA GLY A 214 29.56 -11.01 -9.16
C GLY A 214 29.30 -11.24 -10.65
N GLY A 215 28.15 -10.80 -11.18
CA GLY A 215 27.81 -10.90 -12.62
C GLY A 215 27.95 -9.57 -13.35
N MET A 216 27.16 -9.42 -14.44
CA MET A 216 27.05 -8.18 -15.19
C MET A 216 26.58 -7.03 -14.29
N SER A 217 27.19 -5.85 -14.44
CA SER A 217 26.74 -4.65 -13.70
C SER A 217 25.36 -4.17 -14.22
N LEU A 218 24.62 -3.45 -13.37
CA LEU A 218 23.35 -2.84 -13.79
C LEU A 218 23.58 -1.84 -14.93
N ALA A 219 24.62 -1.02 -14.85
CA ALA A 219 24.93 -0.04 -15.88
C ALA A 219 25.21 -0.70 -17.24
N ASP A 220 25.96 -1.81 -17.26
CA ASP A 220 26.25 -2.54 -18.51
C ASP A 220 25.00 -3.23 -19.08
N ALA A 221 24.14 -3.77 -18.21
CA ALA A 221 22.88 -4.37 -18.64
C ALA A 221 21.96 -3.32 -19.28
N LEU A 222 21.80 -2.16 -18.63
CA LEU A 222 20.97 -1.06 -19.14
C LEU A 222 21.53 -0.46 -20.43
N LYS A 223 22.87 -0.38 -20.58
CA LYS A 223 23.51 0.08 -21.82
C LYS A 223 23.24 -0.84 -23.01
N LYS A 224 23.07 -2.13 -22.77
CA LYS A 224 22.80 -3.15 -23.81
C LYS A 224 21.31 -3.29 -24.12
N ALA A 225 20.46 -3.06 -23.14
CA ALA A 225 19.02 -3.25 -23.26
C ALA A 225 18.39 -2.26 -24.23
N LYS A 226 17.44 -2.74 -25.02
CA LYS A 226 16.65 -1.97 -25.98
C LYS A 226 15.20 -1.84 -25.49
N SER A 227 14.49 -0.87 -26.04
CA SER A 227 13.05 -0.71 -25.76
C SER A 227 12.27 -2.03 -25.92
N GLY A 228 11.39 -2.32 -24.98
CA GLY A 228 10.64 -3.57 -24.87
C GLY A 228 11.36 -4.68 -24.08
N GLN A 229 12.68 -4.59 -23.92
CA GLN A 229 13.46 -5.59 -23.19
C GLN A 229 13.39 -5.37 -21.66
N THR A 230 13.66 -6.44 -20.91
CA THR A 230 13.64 -6.46 -19.46
C THR A 230 15.01 -6.82 -18.89
N VAL A 231 15.50 -5.94 -18.01
CA VAL A 231 16.65 -6.22 -17.13
C VAL A 231 16.11 -6.77 -15.81
N VAL A 232 16.57 -7.94 -15.40
CA VAL A 232 16.16 -8.60 -14.16
C VAL A 232 17.24 -8.46 -13.09
N ILE A 233 16.88 -7.91 -11.94
CA ILE A 233 17.71 -7.89 -10.74
C ILE A 233 17.46 -9.18 -9.95
N ASP A 234 18.50 -9.95 -9.71
CA ASP A 234 18.44 -11.24 -9.00
C ASP A 234 19.15 -11.13 -7.65
N GLY A 235 18.38 -11.00 -6.58
CA GLY A 235 18.86 -10.76 -5.23
C GLY A 235 19.41 -9.34 -5.03
N THR A 236 20.41 -9.17 -4.17
CA THR A 236 20.99 -7.85 -3.84
C THR A 236 22.18 -7.53 -4.74
N VAL A 237 22.17 -6.34 -5.35
CA VAL A 237 23.27 -5.81 -6.16
C VAL A 237 23.61 -4.39 -5.70
N LYS A 238 24.89 -4.00 -5.82
CA LYS A 238 25.34 -2.62 -5.63
C LYS A 238 25.49 -1.93 -6.98
N SER A 239 25.15 -0.65 -7.03
CA SER A 239 25.27 0.16 -8.26
C SER A 239 25.64 1.61 -7.93
N GLY A 240 26.35 2.27 -8.82
CA GLY A 240 26.32 3.73 -8.93
C GLY A 240 25.03 4.19 -9.57
N ALA A 241 24.84 5.51 -9.67
CA ALA A 241 23.69 6.12 -10.32
C ALA A 241 23.49 5.60 -11.75
N VAL A 242 22.24 5.30 -12.12
CA VAL A 242 21.90 4.79 -13.46
C VAL A 242 20.72 5.54 -14.08
N SER A 243 20.72 5.61 -15.42
CA SER A 243 19.56 6.06 -16.19
C SER A 243 18.91 4.86 -16.87
N LEU A 244 17.59 4.73 -16.72
CA LEU A 244 16.81 3.70 -17.40
C LEU A 244 16.46 4.20 -18.81
N PRO A 245 16.87 3.50 -19.87
CA PRO A 245 16.52 3.90 -21.24
C PRO A 245 15.01 3.80 -21.49
N ALA A 246 14.48 4.64 -22.40
CA ALA A 246 13.06 4.66 -22.73
C ALA A 246 12.55 3.27 -23.17
N GLY A 247 11.42 2.85 -22.61
CA GLY A 247 10.79 1.57 -22.89
C GLY A 247 11.54 0.33 -22.40
N VAL A 248 12.67 0.47 -21.70
CA VAL A 248 13.35 -0.65 -21.04
C VAL A 248 12.67 -0.92 -19.70
N ASN A 249 12.42 -2.20 -19.42
CA ASN A 249 11.80 -2.62 -18.17
C ASN A 249 12.86 -3.10 -17.15
N LEU A 250 12.56 -2.90 -15.86
CA LEU A 250 13.39 -3.38 -14.76
C LEU A 250 12.53 -4.20 -13.81
N ALA A 251 12.87 -5.47 -13.63
CA ALA A 251 12.09 -6.37 -12.78
C ALA A 251 12.99 -7.05 -11.74
N GLY A 252 12.46 -7.30 -10.55
CA GLY A 252 13.18 -7.94 -9.47
C GLY A 252 12.69 -9.34 -9.16
N LYS A 253 13.61 -10.26 -8.83
CA LYS A 253 13.32 -11.57 -8.25
C LYS A 253 14.21 -11.83 -7.04
N ASN A 254 13.87 -12.82 -6.23
CA ASN A 254 14.65 -13.24 -5.05
C ASN A 254 14.94 -12.08 -4.07
N ASN A 255 13.88 -11.30 -3.71
CA ASN A 255 13.98 -10.09 -2.88
C ASN A 255 14.95 -9.04 -3.44
N ALA A 256 14.82 -8.77 -4.73
CA ALA A 256 15.69 -7.88 -5.47
C ALA A 256 15.89 -6.54 -4.78
N THR A 257 17.14 -6.19 -4.54
CA THR A 257 17.54 -4.93 -3.93
C THR A 257 18.68 -4.31 -4.74
N ILE A 258 18.53 -3.04 -5.10
CA ILE A 258 19.62 -2.24 -5.67
C ILE A 258 20.09 -1.29 -4.59
N ASP A 259 21.30 -1.48 -4.13
CA ASP A 259 21.95 -0.67 -3.11
C ASP A 259 22.84 0.39 -3.79
N PHE A 260 22.40 1.64 -3.72
CA PHE A 260 23.07 2.80 -4.30
C PHE A 260 24.06 3.49 -3.35
N SER A 261 24.55 2.81 -2.31
CA SER A 261 25.54 3.36 -1.38
C SER A 261 26.87 3.78 -2.02
N GLN A 262 27.03 3.56 -3.31
CA GLN A 262 28.19 4.03 -4.10
C GLN A 262 27.92 5.40 -4.77
N THR A 263 26.73 5.97 -4.63
CA THR A 263 26.42 7.30 -5.13
C THR A 263 26.88 8.39 -4.15
N SER A 264 27.06 9.61 -4.63
CA SER A 264 27.47 10.74 -3.80
C SER A 264 26.96 12.08 -4.32
N GLY A 265 26.66 13.01 -3.41
CA GLY A 265 26.24 14.37 -3.71
C GLY A 265 24.88 14.48 -4.40
N SER A 266 24.48 15.68 -4.77
CA SER A 266 23.18 16.03 -5.36
C SER A 266 22.92 15.47 -6.78
N SER A 267 23.88 14.79 -7.38
CA SER A 267 23.71 14.02 -8.63
C SER A 267 23.63 12.52 -8.37
N GLY A 268 23.60 12.11 -7.13
CA GLY A 268 23.63 10.71 -6.68
C GLY A 268 22.28 10.03 -6.66
N ARG A 269 21.38 10.37 -7.58
CA ARG A 269 20.10 9.69 -7.78
C ARG A 269 20.34 8.21 -8.05
N GLY A 270 19.54 7.36 -7.43
CA GLY A 270 19.65 5.92 -7.65
C GLY A 270 19.30 5.58 -9.11
N ILE A 271 18.04 5.71 -9.48
CA ILE A 271 17.54 5.47 -10.84
C ILE A 271 16.92 6.74 -11.42
N THR A 272 17.37 7.17 -12.58
CA THR A 272 16.75 8.26 -13.36
C THR A 272 15.92 7.69 -14.51
N LEU A 273 14.62 8.04 -14.56
CA LEU A 273 13.70 7.75 -15.66
C LEU A 273 13.38 9.05 -16.41
N SER A 274 14.21 9.40 -17.38
CA SER A 274 13.92 10.52 -18.29
C SER A 274 13.16 10.08 -19.55
N GLY A 275 13.16 8.78 -19.83
CA GLY A 275 12.42 8.18 -20.93
C GLY A 275 10.99 7.80 -20.58
N ASN A 276 10.21 7.45 -21.60
CA ASN A 276 8.80 7.10 -21.48
C ASN A 276 8.58 5.59 -21.61
N GLY A 277 7.46 5.10 -21.02
CA GLY A 277 6.90 3.78 -21.30
C GLY A 277 7.64 2.61 -20.64
N SER A 278 8.45 2.86 -19.62
CA SER A 278 9.15 1.81 -18.87
C SER A 278 8.29 1.25 -17.74
N THR A 279 8.52 -0.03 -17.41
CA THR A 279 7.93 -0.67 -16.24
C THR A 279 9.01 -1.07 -15.23
N LEU A 280 8.85 -0.66 -13.98
CA LEU A 280 9.68 -1.11 -12.85
C LEU A 280 8.83 -1.97 -11.92
N SER A 281 9.33 -3.13 -11.52
CA SER A 281 8.52 -4.02 -10.67
C SER A 281 9.35 -4.85 -9.69
N ASN A 282 8.79 -5.06 -8.48
CA ASN A 282 9.30 -5.99 -7.47
C ASN A 282 10.76 -5.72 -7.04
N ILE A 283 11.17 -4.47 -6.92
CA ILE A 283 12.52 -4.08 -6.52
C ILE A 283 12.52 -3.15 -5.31
N THR A 284 13.55 -3.26 -4.49
CA THR A 284 13.90 -2.28 -3.47
C THR A 284 15.07 -1.43 -3.95
N VAL A 285 14.93 -0.11 -3.87
CA VAL A 285 15.94 0.90 -4.19
C VAL A 285 16.32 1.60 -2.90
N LYS A 286 17.60 1.60 -2.52
CA LYS A 286 18.01 2.17 -1.25
C LYS A 286 19.39 2.81 -1.28
N ASN A 287 19.65 3.66 -0.26
CA ASN A 287 20.94 4.28 0.03
C ASN A 287 21.47 5.18 -1.10
N ALA A 288 20.61 5.78 -1.91
CA ALA A 288 21.02 6.81 -2.86
C ALA A 288 21.31 8.12 -2.12
N SER A 289 22.38 8.83 -2.51
CA SER A 289 22.77 10.12 -1.90
C SER A 289 21.93 11.32 -2.39
N ASP A 290 20.89 11.08 -3.16
CA ASP A 290 19.84 11.98 -3.63
C ASP A 290 18.56 11.14 -3.72
N ASN A 291 17.63 11.42 -4.63
CA ASN A 291 16.40 10.65 -4.79
C ASN A 291 16.67 9.15 -5.04
N GLY A 292 15.85 8.28 -4.46
CA GLY A 292 15.87 6.86 -4.80
C GLY A 292 15.56 6.64 -6.28
N ILE A 293 14.42 7.18 -6.75
CA ILE A 293 13.99 7.16 -8.15
C ILE A 293 13.53 8.56 -8.56
N PHE A 294 14.18 9.14 -9.57
CA PHE A 294 13.81 10.43 -10.17
C PHE A 294 13.17 10.22 -11.55
N ILE A 295 12.01 10.84 -11.80
CA ILE A 295 11.20 10.63 -13.00
C ILE A 295 10.88 11.98 -13.66
N SER A 296 11.45 12.23 -14.83
CA SER A 296 11.07 13.34 -15.70
C SER A 296 10.40 12.86 -16.99
N GLY A 297 10.41 11.52 -17.25
CA GLY A 297 9.67 10.90 -18.33
C GLY A 297 8.20 10.66 -17.99
N SER A 298 7.44 10.23 -18.99
CA SER A 298 6.00 10.04 -18.90
C SER A 298 5.57 8.61 -19.23
N ASN A 299 4.34 8.25 -18.86
CA ASN A 299 3.74 6.94 -19.15
C ASN A 299 4.53 5.74 -18.59
N ASN A 300 5.30 5.95 -17.53
CA ASN A 300 6.00 4.87 -16.85
C ASN A 300 5.08 4.20 -15.83
N THR A 301 5.33 2.93 -15.54
CA THR A 301 4.56 2.16 -14.55
C THR A 301 5.49 1.57 -13.50
N LEU A 302 5.21 1.84 -12.22
CA LEU A 302 5.96 1.30 -11.09
C LEU A 302 5.01 0.43 -10.26
N LYS A 303 5.39 -0.84 -10.03
CA LYS A 303 4.57 -1.81 -9.29
C LYS A 303 5.41 -2.51 -8.23
N TYR A 304 4.95 -2.49 -6.96
CA TYR A 304 5.66 -3.16 -5.86
C TYR A 304 7.12 -2.71 -5.74
N VAL A 305 7.38 -1.43 -5.96
CA VAL A 305 8.69 -0.82 -5.81
C VAL A 305 8.78 -0.18 -4.43
N THR A 306 9.87 -0.47 -3.72
CA THR A 306 10.16 0.16 -2.42
C THR A 306 11.38 1.07 -2.57
N CYS A 307 11.27 2.33 -2.13
CA CYS A 307 12.39 3.26 -1.98
C CYS A 307 12.60 3.55 -0.50
N CYS A 308 13.81 3.37 0.02
CA CYS A 308 14.09 3.59 1.43
C CYS A 308 15.55 3.96 1.71
N TYR A 309 15.76 4.71 2.80
CA TYR A 309 17.08 5.14 3.25
C TYR A 309 17.86 5.94 2.20
N ASN A 310 17.16 6.73 1.38
CA ASN A 310 17.76 7.66 0.43
C ASN A 310 17.92 9.04 1.10
N GLU A 311 18.89 9.84 0.65
CA GLU A 311 19.20 11.15 1.23
C GLU A 311 18.35 12.29 0.64
N ASP A 312 17.36 12.01 -0.18
CA ASP A 312 16.28 12.88 -0.65
C ASP A 312 15.01 12.04 -0.81
N ALA A 313 14.01 12.51 -1.55
CA ALA A 313 12.75 11.82 -1.72
C ALA A 313 12.93 10.36 -2.24
N GLY A 314 12.13 9.45 -1.72
CA GLY A 314 12.14 8.07 -2.22
C GLY A 314 11.78 8.01 -3.69
N PHE A 315 10.68 8.67 -4.08
CA PHE A 315 10.25 8.85 -5.48
C PHE A 315 10.05 10.33 -5.76
N GLN A 316 10.65 10.86 -6.81
CA GLN A 316 10.38 12.21 -7.26
C GLN A 316 9.94 12.23 -8.74
N VAL A 317 8.79 12.83 -9.00
CA VAL A 317 8.30 13.15 -10.35
C VAL A 317 8.38 14.65 -10.54
N SER A 318 9.15 15.10 -11.51
CA SER A 318 9.42 16.52 -11.75
C SER A 318 9.68 16.80 -13.23
N ASN A 319 9.89 18.08 -13.59
CA ASN A 319 10.37 18.49 -14.90
C ASN A 319 9.57 17.91 -16.08
N GLY A 320 8.22 17.96 -15.99
CA GLY A 320 7.33 17.51 -17.05
C GLY A 320 6.90 16.04 -16.95
N GLY A 321 7.40 15.26 -15.98
CA GLY A 321 6.98 13.86 -15.78
C GLY A 321 5.46 13.75 -15.60
N ALA A 322 4.78 13.05 -16.51
CA ALA A 322 3.32 13.01 -16.60
C ALA A 322 2.79 11.60 -16.85
N ASN A 323 1.52 11.35 -16.48
CA ASN A 323 0.83 10.08 -16.74
C ASN A 323 1.57 8.83 -16.21
N ASN A 324 2.42 8.99 -15.20
CA ASN A 324 3.09 7.88 -14.55
C ASN A 324 2.14 7.19 -13.55
N LYS A 325 2.23 5.88 -13.43
CA LYS A 325 1.34 5.06 -12.60
C LYS A 325 2.13 4.30 -11.55
N PHE A 326 1.72 4.44 -10.29
CA PHE A 326 2.34 3.79 -9.14
C PHE A 326 1.32 2.88 -8.48
N TYR A 327 1.63 1.58 -8.39
CA TYR A 327 0.77 0.58 -7.78
C TYR A 327 1.50 -0.15 -6.67
N ASN A 328 0.95 -0.14 -5.46
CA ASN A 328 1.50 -0.87 -4.32
C ASN A 328 2.98 -0.51 -4.04
N CYS A 329 3.37 0.74 -4.31
CA CYS A 329 4.72 1.22 -4.04
C CYS A 329 4.84 1.69 -2.59
N LYS A 330 6.04 1.59 -2.04
CA LYS A 330 6.33 2.03 -0.68
C LYS A 330 7.55 2.95 -0.64
N SER A 331 7.44 4.03 0.14
CA SER A 331 8.53 4.96 0.38
C SER A 331 8.70 5.18 1.88
N HIS A 332 9.88 4.85 2.44
CA HIS A 332 10.05 4.95 3.88
C HIS A 332 11.50 5.19 4.31
N HIS A 333 11.65 5.86 5.46
CA HIS A 333 12.95 6.15 6.07
C HIS A 333 13.90 6.86 5.11
N ASN A 334 13.38 7.73 4.26
CA ASN A 334 14.19 8.64 3.47
C ASN A 334 14.46 9.90 4.31
N ALA A 335 15.70 10.37 4.34
CA ALA A 335 16.08 11.50 5.17
C ALA A 335 17.30 12.21 4.60
N ASP A 336 17.18 13.50 4.33
CA ASP A 336 18.30 14.38 4.07
C ASP A 336 18.81 15.01 5.36
N ALA A 337 20.09 15.32 5.44
CA ALA A 337 20.74 15.82 6.67
C ALA A 337 20.12 17.10 7.24
N LYS A 338 19.38 17.87 6.42
CA LYS A 338 18.74 19.14 6.82
C LYS A 338 17.24 18.99 7.14
N GLY A 339 16.63 17.87 6.76
CA GLY A 339 15.18 17.66 6.90
C GLY A 339 14.34 18.54 5.98
N GLU A 340 14.81 18.84 4.76
CA GLU A 340 14.18 19.82 3.87
C GLU A 340 13.48 19.21 2.65
N ASN A 341 13.85 17.99 2.20
CA ASN A 341 13.43 17.49 0.89
C ASN A 341 13.07 16.01 0.83
N ALA A 342 13.40 15.21 1.84
CA ALA A 342 13.25 13.77 1.78
C ALA A 342 11.79 13.31 2.00
N ASP A 343 10.96 13.59 1.00
CA ASP A 343 9.57 13.14 0.93
C ASP A 343 9.45 11.63 0.68
N GLY A 344 8.28 11.07 0.96
CA GLY A 344 7.94 9.76 0.46
C GLY A 344 7.77 9.78 -1.06
N PHE A 345 6.81 10.56 -1.54
CA PHE A 345 6.50 10.76 -2.95
C PHE A 345 6.44 12.27 -3.25
N ALA A 346 7.46 12.78 -3.89
CA ALA A 346 7.56 14.17 -4.34
C ALA A 346 7.02 14.29 -5.78
N VAL A 347 5.80 14.77 -5.96
CA VAL A 347 5.21 15.04 -7.28
C VAL A 347 5.20 16.54 -7.47
N LYS A 348 6.37 17.12 -7.64
CA LYS A 348 6.65 18.55 -7.46
C LYS A 348 7.52 19.13 -8.58
N LEU A 349 7.81 20.43 -8.48
CA LEU A 349 8.76 21.12 -9.35
C LEU A 349 8.47 20.87 -10.84
N HIS A 350 7.32 21.38 -11.29
CA HIS A 350 6.86 21.32 -12.69
C HIS A 350 6.50 19.88 -13.15
N SER A 351 6.06 19.00 -12.24
CA SER A 351 5.49 17.69 -12.63
C SER A 351 4.25 17.90 -13.49
N GLY A 352 4.10 17.11 -14.56
CA GLY A 352 2.96 17.16 -15.47
C GLY A 352 1.70 16.48 -14.91
N GLU A 353 0.63 16.52 -15.67
CA GLU A 353 -0.67 15.97 -15.28
C GLU A 353 -0.74 14.44 -15.31
N GLY A 354 -1.81 13.88 -14.74
CA GLY A 354 -2.21 12.49 -14.89
C GLY A 354 -1.36 11.47 -14.11
N ASN A 355 -0.48 11.92 -13.21
CA ASN A 355 0.24 11.00 -12.32
C ASN A 355 -0.76 10.36 -11.35
N TYR A 356 -0.72 9.03 -11.26
CA TYR A 356 -1.69 8.20 -10.55
C TYR A 356 -1.01 7.28 -9.55
N PHE A 357 -1.55 7.24 -8.33
CA PHE A 357 -1.05 6.41 -7.24
C PHE A 357 -2.18 5.57 -6.67
N GLU A 358 -1.95 4.27 -6.53
CA GLU A 358 -2.93 3.36 -5.94
C GLU A 358 -2.26 2.42 -4.95
N ASN A 359 -2.85 2.33 -3.74
CA ASN A 359 -2.35 1.48 -2.65
C ASN A 359 -0.88 1.77 -2.26
N CYS A 360 -0.40 3.01 -2.45
CA CYS A 360 0.96 3.41 -2.12
C CYS A 360 1.06 3.85 -0.65
N VAL A 361 2.24 3.65 -0.04
CA VAL A 361 2.49 3.98 1.37
C VAL A 361 3.74 4.83 1.51
N ALA A 362 3.61 6.00 2.14
CA ALA A 362 4.71 6.84 2.60
C ALA A 362 4.76 6.83 4.13
N GLU A 363 5.86 6.36 4.72
CA GLU A 363 5.95 6.31 6.17
C GLU A 363 7.35 6.57 6.70
N TYR A 364 7.43 7.26 7.85
CA TYR A 364 8.71 7.55 8.53
C TYR A 364 9.75 8.25 7.65
N ASN A 365 9.33 9.08 6.70
CA ASN A 365 10.23 9.96 5.96
C ASN A 365 10.49 11.23 6.78
N SER A 366 11.67 11.83 6.66
CA SER A 366 12.01 13.03 7.45
C SER A 366 11.24 14.27 7.02
N TYR A 367 10.64 14.28 5.82
CA TYR A 367 9.85 15.40 5.32
C TYR A 367 8.39 15.00 5.13
N ASP A 368 7.72 15.30 4.01
CA ASP A 368 6.31 14.99 3.80
C ASP A 368 6.05 13.57 3.29
N GLY A 369 4.84 13.06 3.44
CA GLY A 369 4.43 11.78 2.82
C GLY A 369 4.29 11.94 1.31
N TRP A 370 3.45 12.89 0.88
CA TRP A 370 3.33 13.41 -0.49
C TRP A 370 3.56 14.91 -0.50
N ASP A 371 4.35 15.40 -1.46
CA ASP A 371 4.57 16.82 -1.70
C ASP A 371 4.29 17.19 -3.16
N CYS A 372 3.34 18.11 -3.37
CA CYS A 372 2.96 18.66 -4.69
C CYS A 372 3.41 20.13 -4.86
N TYR A 373 4.50 20.54 -4.21
CA TYR A 373 5.03 21.90 -4.30
C TYR A 373 5.40 22.28 -5.75
N ALA A 374 4.88 23.41 -6.25
CA ALA A 374 5.15 23.89 -7.61
C ALA A 374 4.91 22.83 -8.71
N ALA A 375 3.91 21.96 -8.51
CA ALA A 375 3.43 21.04 -9.54
C ALA A 375 2.63 21.80 -10.60
N HIS A 376 2.68 21.37 -11.87
CA HIS A 376 1.89 21.91 -12.97
C HIS A 376 0.75 21.01 -13.40
N GLY A 377 0.64 19.81 -12.81
CA GLY A 377 -0.40 18.83 -13.11
C GLY A 377 -1.08 18.26 -11.90
N ALA A 378 -2.38 18.03 -12.00
CA ALA A 378 -3.14 17.39 -10.94
C ALA A 378 -2.82 15.90 -10.80
N VAL A 379 -2.76 15.39 -9.55
CA VAL A 379 -2.58 13.99 -9.23
C VAL A 379 -3.87 13.33 -8.78
N THR A 380 -3.95 12.01 -8.96
CA THR A 380 -5.00 11.17 -8.38
C THR A 380 -4.37 10.14 -7.46
N LEU A 381 -4.80 10.11 -6.19
CA LEU A 381 -4.38 9.15 -5.19
C LEU A 381 -5.57 8.30 -4.75
N VAL A 382 -5.42 6.98 -4.81
CA VAL A 382 -6.46 6.02 -4.41
C VAL A 382 -5.92 5.08 -3.36
N ASN A 383 -6.59 5.01 -2.21
CA ASN A 383 -6.22 4.13 -1.09
C ASN A 383 -4.76 4.28 -0.63
N CYS A 384 -4.17 5.48 -0.77
CA CYS A 384 -2.80 5.75 -0.35
C CYS A 384 -2.73 6.08 1.14
N GLN A 385 -1.57 5.82 1.76
CA GLN A 385 -1.36 6.04 3.18
C GLN A 385 -0.12 6.88 3.44
N ALA A 386 -0.25 7.94 4.23
CA ALA A 386 0.84 8.78 4.70
C ALA A 386 0.90 8.69 6.23
N ASN A 387 1.88 7.97 6.77
CA ASN A 387 1.92 7.65 8.19
C ASN A 387 3.26 8.05 8.81
N TYR A 388 3.21 8.79 9.92
CA TYR A 388 4.38 9.11 10.76
C TYR A 388 5.52 9.82 10.01
N ASN A 389 5.23 10.61 8.96
CA ASN A 389 6.21 11.41 8.26
C ASN A 389 6.54 12.69 9.03
N GLY A 390 7.69 13.31 8.76
CA GLY A 390 8.21 14.50 9.42
C GLY A 390 9.25 14.20 10.51
N TYR A 391 9.62 12.94 10.68
CA TYR A 391 10.70 12.52 11.56
C TYR A 391 11.29 11.18 11.10
N CYS A 392 12.60 11.14 10.95
CA CYS A 392 13.34 9.92 10.66
C CYS A 392 14.73 9.99 11.32
N ASP A 393 15.04 9.04 12.19
CA ASP A 393 16.37 8.81 12.80
C ASP A 393 17.05 10.08 13.36
N GLY A 394 16.28 10.95 14.04
CA GLY A 394 16.77 12.19 14.64
C GLY A 394 16.63 13.42 13.75
N ILE A 395 16.22 13.28 12.50
CA ILE A 395 16.02 14.36 11.54
C ILE A 395 14.54 14.74 11.50
N TYR A 396 14.25 16.02 11.64
CA TYR A 396 12.91 16.60 11.59
C TYR A 396 12.75 17.45 10.34
N GLY A 397 11.59 17.36 9.69
CA GLY A 397 11.21 18.18 8.54
C GLY A 397 9.79 18.72 8.64
N ASP A 398 9.17 19.08 7.51
CA ASP A 398 7.83 19.69 7.47
C ASP A 398 6.75 18.75 8.02
N GLY A 399 6.67 17.52 7.52
CA GLY A 399 5.95 16.43 8.13
C GLY A 399 4.45 16.40 7.89
N ASN A 400 3.97 16.89 6.77
CA ASN A 400 2.58 16.69 6.38
C ASN A 400 2.38 15.27 5.82
N GLY A 401 1.17 14.74 5.97
CA GLY A 401 0.82 13.49 5.30
C GLY A 401 0.70 13.68 3.79
N PHE A 402 -0.21 14.55 3.38
CA PHE A 402 -0.47 14.91 1.99
C PHE A 402 -0.45 16.43 1.84
N LYS A 403 0.66 16.97 1.33
CA LYS A 403 0.87 18.39 1.04
C LYS A 403 0.54 18.64 -0.43
N MET A 404 -0.65 19.21 -0.68
CA MET A 404 -1.29 19.21 -1.99
C MET A 404 -1.06 20.49 -2.80
N GLY A 405 -0.01 21.25 -2.55
CA GLY A 405 0.26 22.47 -3.31
C GLY A 405 1.53 23.18 -2.92
N GLY A 406 1.65 24.37 -3.41
CA GLY A 406 2.76 25.30 -3.18
C GLY A 406 2.76 26.41 -4.22
N VAL A 407 3.42 27.54 -3.89
CA VAL A 407 3.64 28.62 -4.86
C VAL A 407 4.76 28.20 -5.80
N ASP A 408 4.51 28.24 -7.10
CA ASP A 408 5.61 28.12 -8.05
C ASP A 408 6.36 29.46 -8.15
N ASN A 409 7.55 29.47 -7.61
CA ASN A 409 8.56 30.53 -7.73
C ASN A 409 9.84 30.02 -8.39
N LYS A 410 9.76 28.91 -9.12
CA LYS A 410 10.89 28.19 -9.73
C LYS A 410 10.86 28.20 -11.24
N THR A 411 9.71 28.52 -11.89
CA THR A 411 9.62 28.61 -13.35
C THR A 411 10.47 29.77 -13.87
N PRO A 412 11.53 29.53 -14.68
CA PRO A 412 12.37 30.60 -15.21
C PRO A 412 11.55 31.58 -16.04
N GLY A 413 11.78 32.88 -15.81
CA GLY A 413 11.13 33.96 -16.56
C GLY A 413 9.66 34.22 -16.20
N LYS A 414 9.11 33.52 -15.18
CA LYS A 414 7.77 33.80 -14.66
C LYS A 414 7.82 34.34 -13.24
N ALA A 415 6.93 35.29 -12.95
CA ALA A 415 6.69 35.69 -11.57
C ALA A 415 6.10 34.56 -10.76
N ALA A 416 6.31 34.59 -9.44
CA ALA A 416 5.71 33.63 -8.53
C ALA A 416 4.19 33.57 -8.72
N HIS A 417 3.62 32.37 -8.84
CA HIS A 417 2.21 32.15 -9.14
C HIS A 417 1.68 30.84 -8.50
N LEU A 418 0.37 30.66 -8.59
CA LEU A 418 -0.35 29.46 -8.14
C LEU A 418 -1.02 28.80 -9.34
N ASP A 419 -0.75 27.52 -9.52
CA ASP A 419 -1.50 26.68 -10.47
C ASP A 419 -2.75 26.10 -9.79
N PRO A 420 -3.96 26.34 -10.34
CA PRO A 420 -5.20 25.85 -9.72
C PRO A 420 -5.42 24.35 -10.05
N LEU A 421 -4.72 23.47 -9.36
CA LEU A 421 -4.75 22.04 -9.60
C LEU A 421 -5.89 21.35 -8.83
N ASN A 422 -6.67 20.54 -9.53
CA ASN A 422 -7.82 19.81 -8.97
C ASN A 422 -7.43 18.37 -8.62
N HIS A 423 -6.58 18.21 -7.61
CA HIS A 423 -6.17 16.89 -7.14
C HIS A 423 -7.35 16.06 -6.61
N LYS A 424 -7.23 14.74 -6.71
CA LYS A 424 -8.23 13.78 -6.22
C LYS A 424 -7.59 12.81 -5.24
N LEU A 425 -8.15 12.71 -4.03
CA LEU A 425 -7.75 11.76 -3.00
C LEU A 425 -8.97 10.92 -2.63
N ILE A 426 -8.90 9.62 -2.86
CA ILE A 426 -10.03 8.69 -2.66
C ILE A 426 -9.57 7.58 -1.74
N GLY A 427 -10.22 7.40 -0.58
CA GLY A 427 -9.88 6.34 0.38
C GLY A 427 -8.51 6.49 1.04
N CYS A 428 -7.90 7.68 0.98
CA CYS A 428 -6.56 7.91 1.52
C CYS A 428 -6.58 8.06 3.05
N THR A 429 -5.47 7.66 3.70
CA THR A 429 -5.31 7.77 5.15
C THR A 429 -4.06 8.56 5.50
N ALA A 430 -4.20 9.58 6.38
CA ALA A 430 -3.10 10.33 6.97
C ALA A 430 -3.07 10.07 8.48
N LYS A 431 -1.98 9.51 9.00
CA LYS A 431 -1.93 9.13 10.42
C LYS A 431 -0.62 9.48 11.09
N GLY A 432 -0.71 10.16 12.24
CA GLY A 432 0.41 10.39 13.14
C GLY A 432 1.57 11.20 12.54
N ASN A 433 1.33 11.95 11.46
CA ASN A 433 2.33 12.79 10.82
C ASN A 433 2.69 13.99 11.72
N TYR A 434 3.88 14.52 11.57
CA TYR A 434 4.41 15.55 12.48
C TYR A 434 3.87 16.96 12.23
N ALA A 435 3.21 17.21 11.10
CA ALA A 435 2.43 18.41 10.83
C ALA A 435 0.97 18.05 10.51
N ASN A 436 0.42 18.50 9.37
CA ASN A 436 -0.97 18.26 9.02
C ASN A 436 -1.18 16.89 8.35
N GLY A 437 -2.37 16.33 8.46
CA GLY A 437 -2.74 15.11 7.74
C GLY A 437 -2.92 15.38 6.26
N PHE A 438 -3.93 16.18 5.91
CA PHE A 438 -4.19 16.67 4.56
C PHE A 438 -4.03 18.17 4.55
N ASP A 439 -3.01 18.68 3.86
CA ASP A 439 -2.65 20.09 3.84
C ASP A 439 -2.84 20.74 2.46
N ARG A 440 -3.47 21.90 2.47
CA ARG A 440 -3.65 22.74 1.27
C ARG A 440 -2.32 23.23 0.69
N ASN A 441 -1.43 23.66 1.55
CA ASN A 441 -0.19 24.34 1.19
C ASN A 441 -0.34 25.32 0.00
N ASN A 442 -1.28 26.28 0.15
CA ASN A 442 -1.58 27.31 -0.88
C ASN A 442 -2.16 26.77 -2.21
N GLN A 443 -2.64 25.53 -2.30
CA GLN A 443 -3.32 25.05 -3.50
C GLN A 443 -4.58 25.89 -3.78
N SER A 444 -4.61 26.53 -4.97
CA SER A 444 -5.70 27.44 -5.35
C SER A 444 -6.87 26.74 -6.05
N GLY A 445 -6.68 25.52 -6.56
CA GLY A 445 -7.70 24.70 -7.21
C GLY A 445 -8.69 24.05 -6.24
N VAL A 446 -9.62 23.30 -6.79
CA VAL A 446 -10.63 22.53 -6.07
C VAL A 446 -10.14 21.10 -5.86
N VAL A 447 -9.52 20.83 -4.71
CA VAL A 447 -9.11 19.47 -4.33
C VAL A 447 -10.32 18.70 -3.80
N THR A 448 -10.50 17.46 -4.26
CA THR A 448 -11.55 16.57 -3.80
C THR A 448 -10.96 15.45 -2.94
N MET A 449 -11.48 15.30 -1.72
CA MET A 449 -11.17 14.21 -0.79
C MET A 449 -12.45 13.42 -0.56
N LYS A 450 -12.44 12.12 -0.88
CA LYS A 450 -13.60 11.24 -0.70
C LYS A 450 -13.22 9.99 0.06
N ASN A 451 -14.02 9.62 1.08
CA ASN A 451 -13.77 8.45 1.94
C ASN A 451 -12.38 8.46 2.61
N CYS A 452 -11.80 9.64 2.84
CA CYS A 452 -10.48 9.77 3.44
C CYS A 452 -10.56 9.76 4.98
N ILE A 453 -9.50 9.26 5.62
CA ILE A 453 -9.37 9.21 7.07
C ILE A 453 -8.13 9.99 7.49
N SER A 454 -8.27 10.89 8.46
CA SER A 454 -7.15 11.57 9.09
C SER A 454 -7.17 11.32 10.60
N ASP A 455 -6.07 10.83 11.16
CA ASP A 455 -6.00 10.35 12.55
C ASP A 455 -4.74 10.82 13.26
N SER A 456 -4.91 11.55 14.37
CA SER A 456 -3.84 11.84 15.34
C SER A 456 -2.59 12.50 14.74
N ASN A 457 -2.71 13.36 13.72
CA ASN A 457 -1.61 14.16 13.23
C ASN A 457 -1.31 15.31 14.21
N LYS A 458 -0.05 15.70 14.36
CA LYS A 458 0.36 16.72 15.35
C LYS A 458 -0.17 18.12 15.04
N GLY A 459 -0.35 18.46 13.75
CA GLY A 459 -1.02 19.68 13.30
C GLY A 459 -2.53 19.50 13.19
N ASN A 460 -3.12 19.96 12.09
CA ASN A 460 -4.52 19.69 11.78
C ASN A 460 -4.64 18.39 10.98
N ASN A 461 -5.66 17.59 11.29
CA ASN A 461 -5.97 16.43 10.46
C ASN A 461 -6.39 16.85 9.04
N TYR A 462 -7.16 17.95 8.93
CA TYR A 462 -7.52 18.60 7.66
C TYR A 462 -7.22 20.08 7.77
N HIS A 463 -6.27 20.59 6.97
CA HIS A 463 -5.85 21.99 6.95
C HIS A 463 -6.16 22.65 5.60
N TRP A 464 -7.37 23.19 5.49
CA TRP A 464 -7.93 23.80 4.27
C TRP A 464 -8.45 25.21 4.56
N PRO A 465 -7.58 26.21 4.87
CA PRO A 465 -7.97 27.59 5.08
C PRO A 465 -8.53 28.18 3.78
N LEU A 466 -9.53 29.10 3.90
CA LEU A 466 -10.10 29.80 2.75
C LEU A 466 -9.12 30.83 2.14
N THR A 467 -8.28 31.42 2.96
CA THR A 467 -7.34 32.46 2.53
C THR A 467 -5.95 32.19 3.08
N GLY A 468 -4.94 32.68 2.36
CA GLY A 468 -3.54 32.66 2.80
C GLY A 468 -2.79 33.91 2.32
N LYS A 469 -1.61 34.11 2.87
CA LYS A 469 -0.65 35.13 2.37
C LYS A 469 0.70 34.45 2.15
N PRO A 470 0.86 33.73 1.02
CA PRO A 470 2.13 33.07 0.72
C PRO A 470 3.25 34.09 0.62
N SER A 471 4.38 33.85 1.30
CA SER A 471 5.51 34.79 1.33
C SER A 471 6.04 35.11 -0.07
N ALA A 472 6.11 34.10 -0.94
CA ALA A 472 6.59 34.23 -2.31
C ALA A 472 5.70 35.14 -3.20
N LEU A 473 4.39 35.23 -2.88
CA LEU A 473 3.47 36.14 -3.60
C LEU A 473 3.42 37.53 -3.00
N GLY A 474 3.63 37.67 -1.68
CA GLY A 474 3.58 38.92 -0.96
C GLY A 474 2.17 39.52 -0.75
N TYR A 475 1.11 38.94 -1.32
CA TYR A 475 -0.28 39.41 -1.21
C TYR A 475 -1.21 38.29 -0.72
N LYS A 476 -2.42 38.70 -0.25
CA LYS A 476 -3.44 37.79 0.22
C LYS A 476 -4.16 37.14 -0.95
N VAL A 477 -4.35 35.79 -0.87
CA VAL A 477 -5.07 34.98 -1.87
C VAL A 477 -6.30 34.38 -1.22
N THR A 478 -7.41 34.32 -1.96
CA THR A 478 -8.58 33.52 -1.65
C THR A 478 -8.56 32.27 -2.54
N PHE A 479 -8.59 31.11 -1.90
CA PHE A 479 -8.47 29.83 -2.60
C PHE A 479 -9.83 29.26 -3.02
N GLY A 480 -9.86 28.36 -4.00
CA GLY A 480 -11.02 27.53 -4.32
C GLY A 480 -11.40 26.65 -3.12
N LYS A 481 -12.69 26.44 -2.90
CA LYS A 481 -13.14 25.56 -1.81
C LYS A 481 -12.92 24.10 -2.17
N ALA A 482 -12.14 23.40 -1.34
CA ALA A 482 -12.00 21.95 -1.44
C ALA A 482 -13.34 21.25 -1.16
N ILE A 483 -13.50 20.02 -1.64
CA ILE A 483 -14.64 19.16 -1.36
C ILE A 483 -14.15 18.02 -0.45
N ILE A 484 -14.75 17.90 0.73
CA ILE A 484 -14.52 16.83 1.69
C ILE A 484 -15.81 16.01 1.78
N GLU A 485 -15.82 14.80 1.20
CA GLU A 485 -17.00 13.97 1.06
C GLU A 485 -16.81 12.63 1.77
N ASP A 486 -17.73 12.24 2.65
CA ASP A 486 -17.73 10.97 3.38
C ASP A 486 -16.41 10.70 4.15
N CYS A 487 -15.72 11.75 4.58
CA CYS A 487 -14.42 11.67 5.25
C CYS A 487 -14.56 11.56 6.77
N THR A 488 -13.50 11.09 7.43
CA THR A 488 -13.47 10.94 8.88
C THR A 488 -12.26 11.66 9.48
N ASN A 489 -12.51 12.47 10.50
CA ASN A 489 -11.51 13.06 11.39
C ASN A 489 -11.48 12.28 12.72
N ILE A 490 -10.32 11.78 13.12
CA ILE A 490 -10.13 11.01 14.35
C ILE A 490 -9.03 11.69 15.19
N ASN A 491 -9.34 12.03 16.43
CA ASN A 491 -8.35 12.56 17.39
C ASN A 491 -7.48 13.71 16.85
N GLY A 492 -8.06 14.68 16.13
CA GLY A 492 -7.27 15.78 15.59
C GLY A 492 -8.08 17.05 15.34
N LYS A 493 -7.36 18.17 15.24
CA LYS A 493 -7.93 19.48 14.90
C LYS A 493 -8.21 19.57 13.41
N VAL A 494 -9.11 20.48 13.04
CA VAL A 494 -9.41 20.80 11.65
C VAL A 494 -9.43 22.32 11.44
N ASN A 495 -8.95 22.77 10.28
CA ASN A 495 -9.19 24.09 9.73
C ASN A 495 -9.76 23.94 8.33
N ILE A 496 -11.06 23.98 8.20
CA ILE A 496 -11.78 23.70 6.96
C ILE A 496 -12.60 24.91 6.45
N THR A 497 -12.19 26.13 6.81
CA THR A 497 -12.85 27.37 6.33
C THR A 497 -12.87 27.49 4.81
N GLY A 498 -11.90 26.89 4.13
CA GLY A 498 -11.79 26.79 2.67
C GLY A 498 -12.23 25.43 2.09
N ALA A 499 -13.12 24.71 2.78
CA ALA A 499 -13.67 23.46 2.29
C ALA A 499 -15.21 23.42 2.39
N THR A 500 -15.82 22.53 1.65
CA THR A 500 -17.25 22.19 1.73
C THR A 500 -17.35 20.73 2.13
N LEU A 501 -18.04 20.46 3.24
CA LEU A 501 -18.36 19.09 3.67
C LEU A 501 -19.55 18.57 2.87
N LYS A 502 -19.47 17.31 2.40
CA LYS A 502 -20.55 16.60 1.72
C LYS A 502 -20.70 15.19 2.28
N GLY A 503 -21.89 14.63 2.11
CA GLY A 503 -22.19 13.26 2.55
C GLY A 503 -22.09 13.07 4.06
N ASN A 504 -21.58 11.93 4.50
CA ASN A 504 -21.53 11.52 5.91
C ASN A 504 -20.12 11.76 6.51
N CYS A 505 -19.71 13.03 6.60
CA CYS A 505 -18.45 13.38 7.27
C CYS A 505 -18.57 13.21 8.79
N LYS A 506 -17.52 12.68 9.45
CA LYS A 506 -17.51 12.39 10.89
C LYS A 506 -16.33 13.06 11.59
N GLY A 507 -16.58 13.62 12.79
CA GLY A 507 -15.55 14.20 13.67
C GLY A 507 -15.05 15.59 13.26
N PHE A 508 -15.72 16.30 12.36
CA PHE A 508 -15.35 17.64 11.88
C PHE A 508 -15.91 18.74 12.76
#